data_16b05bdc637b458f6a7f9ec829512c1b
#
_entry.id   16b05bdc637b458f6a7f9ec829512c1b
#
_cell.length_a   1.000
_cell.length_b   1.000
_cell.length_c   1.000
_cell.angle_alpha   90.00
_cell.angle_beta   90.00
_cell.angle_gamma   90.00
#
_symmetry.space_group_name_H-M   'P 1'
#
loop_
_entity.id
_entity.type
_entity.pdbx_description
1 polymer ?
#
loop_
_entity_poly.entity_id
_entity_poly.type
_entity_poly.pdbx_seq_one_letter_code
_entity_poly.pdbx_strand_id
1 'polypeptide(L)'
;MTAAPDPEFAGLKAIVTGGGAGIGAATIRALQARGATTAALDLDPSGAPEGALRIQVDVTDSAAVRAAVDRAAAELGGIDIVINNAGIGAQGQVDANDDAEWARVLDVNVTSVARVTNAALPHLRKSEAAAVVNTASIASMLGLPERVLYSASKGAVQAMTLAMAADWVREGIRVNAVVPGTANTPWIGRLLEKAEDPEAERAALNARQPHGRLVEPEEVAEAHCYLASPRNRSTTGVLLPIDGGMTNLRTRS
;
A
#
# COMPACT_ATOMS: atom_id res chain seq x y z
N MET A 1 -21.30 -2.88 -23.24
CA MET A 1 -21.85 -3.78 -22.19
C MET A 1 -20.97 -3.58 -20.98
N THR A 2 -21.44 -2.91 -19.95
CA THR A 2 -20.77 -2.86 -18.65
C THR A 2 -20.87 -4.25 -18.03
N ALA A 3 -19.73 -4.89 -17.80
CA ALA A 3 -19.71 -6.15 -17.05
C ALA A 3 -20.40 -5.94 -15.70
N ALA A 4 -21.25 -6.90 -15.29
CA ALA A 4 -21.81 -6.90 -13.95
C ALA A 4 -20.64 -6.84 -12.93
N PRO A 5 -20.78 -6.10 -11.82
CA PRO A 5 -19.72 -6.04 -10.81
C PRO A 5 -19.37 -7.46 -10.35
N ASP A 6 -18.07 -7.75 -10.25
CA ASP A 6 -17.59 -9.02 -9.69
C ASP A 6 -17.94 -9.05 -8.19
N PRO A 7 -18.80 -9.96 -7.71
CA PRO A 7 -19.23 -10.00 -6.31
C PRO A 7 -18.16 -10.56 -5.35
N GLU A 8 -16.91 -10.65 -5.77
CA GLU A 8 -15.82 -11.31 -5.04
C GLU A 8 -15.65 -10.78 -3.61
N PHE A 9 -15.86 -9.46 -3.40
CA PHE A 9 -15.79 -8.81 -2.09
C PHE A 9 -17.16 -8.41 -1.54
N ALA A 10 -18.24 -8.98 -2.06
CA ALA A 10 -19.59 -8.64 -1.61
C ALA A 10 -19.74 -8.81 -0.08
N GLY A 11 -20.16 -7.74 0.60
CA GLY A 11 -20.33 -7.71 2.04
C GLY A 11 -19.04 -7.57 2.87
N LEU A 12 -17.86 -7.55 2.25
CA LEU A 12 -16.59 -7.31 2.94
C LEU A 12 -16.32 -5.81 3.13
N LYS A 13 -15.63 -5.48 4.21
CA LYS A 13 -15.32 -4.13 4.65
C LYS A 13 -13.81 -3.93 4.63
N ALA A 14 -13.35 -2.92 3.91
CA ALA A 14 -11.93 -2.64 3.76
C ALA A 14 -11.57 -1.23 4.25
N ILE A 15 -10.47 -1.12 4.97
CA ILE A 15 -9.84 0.17 5.26
C ILE A 15 -8.56 0.30 4.44
N VAL A 16 -8.30 1.49 3.87
CA VAL A 16 -7.14 1.77 3.04
C VAL A 16 -6.46 3.04 3.55
N THR A 17 -5.22 2.94 4.02
CA THR A 17 -4.43 4.12 4.38
C THR A 17 -3.80 4.76 3.14
N GLY A 18 -3.69 6.10 3.14
CA GLY A 18 -3.30 6.82 1.92
C GLY A 18 -4.36 6.70 0.82
N GLY A 19 -5.64 6.61 1.21
CA GLY A 19 -6.77 6.36 0.31
C GLY A 19 -7.25 7.57 -0.48
N GLY A 20 -6.69 8.75 -0.22
CA GLY A 20 -7.07 10.00 -0.89
C GLY A 20 -6.51 10.16 -2.29
N ALA A 21 -5.46 9.41 -2.68
CA ALA A 21 -4.81 9.59 -3.98
C ALA A 21 -4.07 8.33 -4.46
N GLY A 22 -3.60 8.36 -5.70
CA GLY A 22 -2.67 7.40 -6.29
C GLY A 22 -3.11 5.94 -6.12
N ILE A 23 -2.20 5.08 -5.64
CA ILE A 23 -2.43 3.64 -5.46
C ILE A 23 -3.59 3.39 -4.50
N GLY A 24 -3.67 4.13 -3.37
CA GLY A 24 -4.73 3.94 -2.39
C GLY A 24 -6.12 4.21 -2.96
N ALA A 25 -6.29 5.31 -3.69
CA ALA A 25 -7.55 5.64 -4.35
C ALA A 25 -7.91 4.63 -5.46
N ALA A 26 -6.93 4.17 -6.24
CA ALA A 26 -7.12 3.12 -7.23
C ALA A 26 -7.56 1.79 -6.57
N THR A 27 -6.94 1.44 -5.44
CA THR A 27 -7.30 0.24 -4.65
C THR A 27 -8.73 0.31 -4.13
N ILE A 28 -9.16 1.48 -3.62
CA ILE A 28 -10.54 1.67 -3.17
C ILE A 28 -11.50 1.44 -4.34
N ARG A 29 -11.26 2.06 -5.51
CA ARG A 29 -12.09 1.83 -6.71
C ARG A 29 -12.17 0.35 -7.09
N ALA A 30 -11.04 -0.33 -7.09
CA ALA A 30 -10.97 -1.74 -7.47
C ALA A 30 -11.73 -2.67 -6.49
N LEU A 31 -11.66 -2.38 -5.19
CA LEU A 31 -12.40 -3.09 -4.15
C LEU A 31 -13.91 -2.84 -4.25
N GLN A 32 -14.32 -1.57 -4.44
CA GLN A 32 -15.73 -1.18 -4.61
C GLN A 32 -16.35 -1.81 -5.86
N ALA A 33 -15.62 -1.82 -6.99
CA ALA A 33 -16.08 -2.44 -8.23
C ALA A 33 -16.36 -3.95 -8.07
N ARG A 34 -15.76 -4.57 -7.04
CA ARG A 34 -15.94 -5.99 -6.69
C ARG A 34 -16.87 -6.20 -5.50
N GLY A 35 -17.56 -5.16 -5.03
CA GLY A 35 -18.63 -5.26 -4.03
C GLY A 35 -18.21 -4.98 -2.58
N ALA A 36 -16.96 -4.58 -2.30
CA ALA A 36 -16.56 -4.17 -0.96
C ALA A 36 -17.13 -2.81 -0.58
N THR A 37 -17.43 -2.63 0.71
CA THR A 37 -17.56 -1.31 1.32
C THR A 37 -16.19 -0.85 1.83
N THR A 38 -15.88 0.44 1.68
CA THR A 38 -14.51 0.92 1.90
C THR A 38 -14.45 2.18 2.77
N ALA A 39 -13.37 2.33 3.54
CA ALA A 39 -12.99 3.58 4.17
C ALA A 39 -11.59 4.02 3.72
N ALA A 40 -11.47 5.29 3.35
CA ALA A 40 -10.22 5.97 3.05
C ALA A 40 -9.71 6.68 4.30
N LEU A 41 -8.57 6.27 4.81
CA LEU A 41 -7.86 6.88 5.92
C LEU A 41 -6.68 7.68 5.34
N ASP A 42 -6.72 9.01 5.44
CA ASP A 42 -5.71 9.88 4.83
C ASP A 42 -5.55 11.18 5.62
N LEU A 43 -4.42 11.85 5.47
CA LEU A 43 -4.25 13.24 5.93
C LEU A 43 -5.23 14.19 5.20
N ASP A 44 -5.45 13.93 3.90
CA ASP A 44 -6.44 14.61 3.08
C ASP A 44 -7.26 13.56 2.29
N PRO A 45 -8.39 13.11 2.83
CA PRO A 45 -9.24 12.14 2.18
C PRO A 45 -10.18 12.74 1.12
N SER A 46 -10.05 14.02 0.77
CA SER A 46 -10.96 14.72 -0.17
C SER A 46 -10.99 14.09 -1.55
N GLY A 47 -9.84 13.59 -2.03
CA GLY A 47 -9.70 12.89 -3.31
C GLY A 47 -10.08 11.41 -3.29
N ALA A 48 -10.55 10.87 -2.16
CA ALA A 48 -11.00 9.48 -2.11
C ALA A 48 -12.21 9.24 -3.02
N PRO A 49 -12.31 8.06 -3.66
CA PRO A 49 -13.40 7.71 -4.54
C PRO A 49 -14.79 7.90 -3.90
N GLU A 50 -15.79 8.18 -4.74
CA GLU A 50 -17.17 8.27 -4.31
C GLU A 50 -17.63 6.94 -3.67
N GLY A 51 -18.48 7.03 -2.65
CA GLY A 51 -18.94 5.87 -1.88
C GLY A 51 -17.96 5.36 -0.82
N ALA A 52 -16.71 5.84 -0.78
CA ALA A 52 -15.81 5.54 0.32
C ALA A 52 -16.09 6.43 1.54
N LEU A 53 -16.13 5.83 2.72
CA LEU A 53 -16.12 6.57 3.98
C LEU A 53 -14.80 7.34 4.10
N ARG A 54 -14.87 8.67 4.21
CA ARG A 54 -13.68 9.53 4.30
C ARG A 54 -13.36 9.81 5.75
N ILE A 55 -12.16 9.45 6.17
CA ILE A 55 -11.68 9.69 7.54
C ILE A 55 -10.31 10.38 7.46
N GLN A 56 -10.29 11.63 7.92
CA GLN A 56 -9.02 12.35 8.03
C GLN A 56 -8.26 11.84 9.25
N VAL A 57 -7.02 11.41 9.04
CA VAL A 57 -6.15 10.90 10.10
C VAL A 57 -4.69 11.03 9.73
N ASP A 58 -3.87 11.43 10.69
CA ASP A 58 -2.42 11.28 10.64
C ASP A 58 -2.05 9.89 11.17
N VAL A 59 -1.46 9.06 10.33
CA VAL A 59 -1.05 7.69 10.70
C VAL A 59 0.12 7.66 11.69
N THR A 60 0.75 8.80 11.97
CA THR A 60 1.79 8.94 13.00
C THR A 60 1.21 9.14 14.41
N ASP A 61 -0.06 9.53 14.53
CA ASP A 61 -0.75 9.68 15.81
C ASP A 61 -1.51 8.38 16.17
N SER A 62 -1.02 7.70 17.21
CA SER A 62 -1.58 6.42 17.67
C SER A 62 -3.03 6.55 18.21
N ALA A 63 -3.39 7.68 18.82
CA ALA A 63 -4.72 7.90 19.34
C ALA A 63 -5.71 8.19 18.21
N ALA A 64 -5.30 9.05 17.26
CA ALA A 64 -6.07 9.36 16.06
C ALA A 64 -6.29 8.13 15.20
N VAL A 65 -5.27 7.28 15.00
CA VAL A 65 -5.40 6.01 14.26
C VAL A 65 -6.42 5.09 14.91
N ARG A 66 -6.38 4.92 16.24
CA ARG A 66 -7.34 4.08 16.95
C ARG A 66 -8.77 4.59 16.76
N ALA A 67 -8.99 5.89 16.99
CA ALA A 67 -10.29 6.50 16.79
C ALA A 67 -10.79 6.39 15.35
N ALA A 68 -9.91 6.55 14.34
CA ALA A 68 -10.24 6.42 12.93
C ALA A 68 -10.66 4.98 12.58
N VAL A 69 -9.92 3.98 13.07
CA VAL A 69 -10.24 2.56 12.86
C VAL A 69 -11.52 2.16 13.54
N ASP A 70 -11.74 2.60 14.80
CA ASP A 70 -12.98 2.34 15.54
C ASP A 70 -14.18 2.96 14.83
N ARG A 71 -14.04 4.19 14.33
CA ARG A 71 -15.06 4.87 13.52
C ARG A 71 -15.35 4.10 12.24
N ALA A 72 -14.32 3.69 11.49
CA ALA A 72 -14.48 2.89 10.28
C ALA A 72 -15.22 1.59 10.56
N ALA A 73 -14.85 0.88 11.63
CA ALA A 73 -15.48 -0.37 12.02
C ALA A 73 -16.95 -0.17 12.41
N ALA A 74 -17.29 0.91 13.12
CA ALA A 74 -18.67 1.22 13.49
C ALA A 74 -19.54 1.56 12.29
N GLU A 75 -19.03 2.41 11.36
CA GLU A 75 -19.81 2.86 10.20
C GLU A 75 -19.91 1.79 9.09
N LEU A 76 -18.88 0.94 8.91
CA LEU A 76 -18.91 -0.15 7.93
C LEU A 76 -19.55 -1.44 8.48
N GLY A 77 -19.67 -1.58 9.80
CA GLY A 77 -20.15 -2.80 10.46
C GLY A 77 -19.06 -3.88 10.62
N GLY A 78 -17.80 -3.49 10.74
CA GLY A 78 -16.64 -4.37 10.93
C GLY A 78 -15.47 -4.01 10.01
N ILE A 79 -14.38 -4.80 10.06
CA ILE A 79 -13.23 -4.70 9.17
C ILE A 79 -12.78 -6.12 8.82
N ASP A 80 -12.76 -6.43 7.54
CA ASP A 80 -12.28 -7.69 6.98
C ASP A 80 -10.91 -7.54 6.32
N ILE A 81 -10.63 -6.36 5.73
CA ILE A 81 -9.44 -6.10 4.93
C ILE A 81 -8.77 -4.81 5.40
N VAL A 82 -7.45 -4.88 5.58
CA VAL A 82 -6.59 -3.72 5.84
C VAL A 82 -5.58 -3.60 4.71
N ILE A 83 -5.58 -2.45 4.03
CA ILE A 83 -4.55 -2.09 3.05
C ILE A 83 -3.67 -1.00 3.65
N ASN A 84 -2.48 -1.35 4.08
CA ASN A 84 -1.48 -0.41 4.56
C ASN A 84 -0.71 0.14 3.36
N ASN A 85 -1.17 1.28 2.84
CA ASN A 85 -0.61 1.88 1.64
C ASN A 85 0.01 3.26 1.90
N ALA A 86 -0.35 3.96 2.97
CA ALA A 86 0.24 5.25 3.32
C ALA A 86 1.77 5.15 3.41
N GLY A 87 2.45 6.15 2.85
CA GLY A 87 3.90 6.18 2.87
C GLY A 87 4.47 7.42 2.19
N ILE A 88 5.70 7.74 2.55
CA ILE A 88 6.48 8.85 1.98
C ILE A 88 7.80 8.35 1.44
N GLY A 89 8.31 9.02 0.40
CA GLY A 89 9.65 8.77 -0.13
C GLY A 89 10.72 9.48 0.69
N ALA A 90 11.96 8.98 0.56
CA ALA A 90 13.17 9.67 0.98
C ALA A 90 14.24 9.49 -0.09
N GLN A 91 15.05 10.52 -0.29
CA GLN A 91 16.21 10.51 -1.18
C GLN A 91 17.46 10.79 -0.37
N GLY A 92 18.57 10.23 -0.82
CA GLY A 92 19.89 10.52 -0.28
C GLY A 92 20.69 9.27 0.03
N GLN A 93 22.01 9.47 0.09
CA GLN A 93 22.98 8.53 0.62
C GLN A 93 22.85 8.48 2.15
N VAL A 94 23.64 7.63 2.81
CA VAL A 94 23.53 7.42 4.27
C VAL A 94 23.80 8.69 5.10
N ASP A 95 24.58 9.59 4.59
CA ASP A 95 24.98 10.87 5.20
C ASP A 95 24.08 12.06 4.84
N ALA A 96 23.10 11.86 3.96
CA ALA A 96 22.22 12.93 3.48
C ALA A 96 20.95 13.13 4.33
N ASN A 97 20.52 12.11 5.06
CA ASN A 97 19.30 12.15 5.86
C ASN A 97 19.65 12.27 7.34
N ASP A 98 19.15 13.28 8.01
CA ASP A 98 19.34 13.48 9.45
C ASP A 98 18.42 12.59 10.31
N ASP A 99 18.67 12.55 11.62
CA ASP A 99 17.91 11.73 12.55
C ASP A 99 16.41 12.06 12.55
N ALA A 100 16.05 13.33 12.33
CA ALA A 100 14.66 13.76 12.29
C ALA A 100 13.95 13.21 11.05
N GLU A 101 14.61 13.20 9.89
CA GLU A 101 14.07 12.61 8.67
C GLU A 101 13.98 11.08 8.80
N TRP A 102 15.00 10.44 9.39
CA TRP A 102 14.95 9.01 9.71
C TRP A 102 13.74 8.69 10.58
N ALA A 103 13.55 9.41 11.69
CA ALA A 103 12.43 9.20 12.59
C ALA A 103 11.08 9.38 11.86
N ARG A 104 10.92 10.45 11.08
CA ARG A 104 9.70 10.75 10.34
C ARG A 104 9.37 9.69 9.31
N VAL A 105 10.35 9.27 8.50
CA VAL A 105 10.09 8.27 7.44
C VAL A 105 9.79 6.90 8.03
N LEU A 106 10.49 6.49 9.08
CA LEU A 106 10.20 5.23 9.77
C LEU A 106 8.83 5.28 10.47
N ASP A 107 8.46 6.42 11.05
CA ASP A 107 7.17 6.57 11.71
C ASP A 107 6.00 6.45 10.73
N VAL A 108 6.11 7.15 9.57
CA VAL A 108 5.08 7.09 8.52
C VAL A 108 5.05 5.75 7.79
N ASN A 109 6.21 5.19 7.40
CA ASN A 109 6.25 4.02 6.51
C ASN A 109 6.18 2.68 7.25
N VAL A 110 6.62 2.64 8.52
CA VAL A 110 6.79 1.40 9.28
C VAL A 110 5.88 1.36 10.50
N THR A 111 6.02 2.33 11.41
CA THR A 111 5.26 2.31 12.67
C THR A 111 3.76 2.46 12.43
N SER A 112 3.37 3.21 11.41
CA SER A 112 1.97 3.34 10.98
C SER A 112 1.33 1.99 10.63
N VAL A 113 2.08 1.11 9.93
CA VAL A 113 1.60 -0.25 9.59
C VAL A 113 1.26 -1.02 10.87
N ALA A 114 2.13 -0.95 11.88
CA ALA A 114 1.88 -1.58 13.16
C ALA A 114 0.67 -0.96 13.87
N ARG A 115 0.55 0.37 13.91
CA ARG A 115 -0.55 1.08 14.57
C ARG A 115 -1.91 0.73 13.97
N VAL A 116 -2.03 0.84 12.65
CA VAL A 116 -3.29 0.58 11.92
C VAL A 116 -3.69 -0.88 12.05
N THR A 117 -2.74 -1.79 11.83
CA THR A 117 -3.01 -3.23 11.90
C THR A 117 -3.38 -3.66 13.33
N ASN A 118 -2.67 -3.13 14.34
CA ASN A 118 -3.00 -3.40 15.74
C ASN A 118 -4.40 -2.89 16.12
N ALA A 119 -4.79 -1.70 15.69
CA ALA A 119 -6.13 -1.16 15.91
C ALA A 119 -7.21 -2.00 15.22
N ALA A 120 -6.95 -2.50 14.01
CA ALA A 120 -7.89 -3.33 13.26
C ALA A 120 -7.94 -4.80 13.71
N LEU A 121 -6.92 -5.30 14.41
CA LEU A 121 -6.79 -6.72 14.77
C LEU A 121 -8.01 -7.32 15.50
N PRO A 122 -8.67 -6.64 16.46
CA PRO A 122 -9.87 -7.17 17.09
C PRO A 122 -11.05 -7.41 16.13
N HIS A 123 -11.09 -6.67 15.01
CA HIS A 123 -12.09 -6.83 13.94
C HIS A 123 -11.68 -7.93 12.98
N LEU A 124 -10.40 -7.97 12.56
CA LEU A 124 -9.86 -9.02 11.71
C LEU A 124 -10.05 -10.42 12.32
N ARG A 125 -9.87 -10.56 13.63
CA ARG A 125 -10.12 -11.81 14.37
C ARG A 125 -11.58 -12.30 14.36
N LYS A 126 -12.53 -11.42 14.02
CA LYS A 126 -13.96 -11.76 13.89
C LYS A 126 -14.37 -12.02 12.45
N SER A 127 -13.49 -11.75 11.49
CA SER A 127 -13.75 -11.92 10.07
C SER A 127 -13.41 -13.33 9.60
N GLU A 128 -14.29 -13.91 8.77
CA GLU A 128 -14.02 -15.19 8.09
C GLU A 128 -13.16 -15.03 6.83
N ALA A 129 -12.86 -13.79 6.44
CA ALA A 129 -12.12 -13.44 5.21
C ALA A 129 -10.96 -12.46 5.49
N ALA A 130 -10.41 -12.49 6.70
CA ALA A 130 -9.42 -11.53 7.17
C ALA A 130 -8.16 -11.48 6.28
N ALA A 131 -7.81 -10.28 5.83
CA ALA A 131 -6.60 -10.05 5.06
C ALA A 131 -5.95 -8.70 5.39
N VAL A 132 -4.63 -8.70 5.51
CA VAL A 132 -3.79 -7.51 5.58
C VAL A 132 -2.89 -7.51 4.35
N VAL A 133 -2.87 -6.41 3.60
CA VAL A 133 -1.96 -6.24 2.46
C VAL A 133 -1.15 -4.96 2.66
N ASN A 134 0.16 -5.10 2.71
CA ASN A 134 1.09 -4.00 2.91
C ASN A 134 1.67 -3.53 1.57
N THR A 135 1.93 -2.24 1.42
CA THR A 135 2.62 -1.68 0.26
C THR A 135 4.11 -1.50 0.57
N ALA A 136 4.92 -2.48 0.17
CA ALA A 136 6.37 -2.40 0.20
C ALA A 136 6.91 -1.60 -1.02
N SER A 137 8.02 -1.99 -1.59
CA SER A 137 8.61 -1.39 -2.81
C SER A 137 9.74 -2.29 -3.32
N ILE A 138 10.08 -2.20 -4.60
CA ILE A 138 11.32 -2.78 -5.13
C ILE A 138 12.56 -2.32 -4.35
N ALA A 139 12.51 -1.14 -3.73
CA ALA A 139 13.57 -0.64 -2.86
C ALA A 139 13.84 -1.54 -1.63
N SER A 140 12.91 -2.43 -1.28
CA SER A 140 13.12 -3.46 -0.26
C SER A 140 13.89 -4.68 -0.76
N MET A 141 14.02 -4.84 -2.07
CA MET A 141 14.60 -6.03 -2.72
C MET A 141 15.85 -5.72 -3.56
N LEU A 142 16.00 -4.47 -4.00
CA LEU A 142 17.08 -4.03 -4.87
C LEU A 142 17.88 -2.90 -4.21
N GLY A 143 19.19 -2.89 -4.43
CA GLY A 143 20.04 -1.76 -4.11
C GLY A 143 19.81 -0.62 -5.10
N LEU A 144 19.08 0.40 -4.67
CA LEU A 144 18.83 1.61 -5.46
C LEU A 144 19.72 2.74 -4.97
N PRO A 145 20.41 3.46 -5.88
CA PRO A 145 21.22 4.63 -5.49
C PRO A 145 20.36 5.68 -4.78
N GLU A 146 20.94 6.34 -3.78
CA GLU A 146 20.30 7.44 -3.04
C GLU A 146 18.94 7.09 -2.44
N ARG A 147 18.79 5.87 -1.90
CA ARG A 147 17.53 5.39 -1.31
C ARG A 147 17.75 4.65 0.02
N VAL A 148 18.83 4.93 0.76
CA VAL A 148 19.18 4.17 1.96
C VAL A 148 18.04 4.17 2.97
N LEU A 149 17.56 5.34 3.39
CA LEU A 149 16.47 5.48 4.35
C LEU A 149 15.15 4.86 3.82
N TYR A 150 14.79 5.15 2.57
CA TYR A 150 13.58 4.60 1.97
C TYR A 150 13.64 3.07 1.88
N SER A 151 14.77 2.52 1.43
CA SER A 151 15.00 1.08 1.33
C SER A 151 14.92 0.40 2.70
N ALA A 152 15.52 1.01 3.73
CA ALA A 152 15.42 0.51 5.10
C ALA A 152 13.95 0.46 5.57
N SER A 153 13.17 1.53 5.33
CA SER A 153 11.77 1.57 5.71
C SER A 153 10.93 0.51 4.99
N LYS A 154 11.14 0.32 3.68
CA LYS A 154 10.39 -0.67 2.89
C LYS A 154 10.85 -2.12 3.14
N GLY A 155 12.13 -2.32 3.49
CA GLY A 155 12.65 -3.59 3.99
C GLY A 155 12.02 -3.98 5.33
N ALA A 156 11.82 -3.01 6.23
CA ALA A 156 11.10 -3.25 7.48
C ALA A 156 9.64 -3.68 7.24
N VAL A 157 8.92 -3.05 6.31
CA VAL A 157 7.55 -3.47 5.93
C VAL A 157 7.52 -4.90 5.40
N GLN A 158 8.52 -5.29 4.60
CA GLN A 158 8.67 -6.66 4.11
C GLN A 158 8.84 -7.65 5.27
N ALA A 159 9.77 -7.37 6.19
CA ALA A 159 10.01 -8.23 7.35
C ALA A 159 8.77 -8.33 8.26
N MET A 160 8.10 -7.21 8.54
CA MET A 160 6.85 -7.17 9.30
C MET A 160 5.75 -8.01 8.64
N THR A 161 5.64 -7.98 7.31
CA THR A 161 4.66 -8.78 6.57
C THR A 161 4.85 -10.27 6.86
N LEU A 162 6.08 -10.75 6.78
CA LEU A 162 6.40 -12.18 7.02
C LEU A 162 6.16 -12.56 8.49
N ALA A 163 6.57 -11.71 9.43
CA ALA A 163 6.38 -11.96 10.85
C ALA A 163 4.89 -12.02 11.21
N MET A 164 4.10 -11.02 10.81
CA MET A 164 2.65 -11.00 11.04
C MET A 164 1.94 -12.18 10.37
N ALA A 165 2.38 -12.61 9.17
CA ALA A 165 1.84 -13.79 8.52
C ALA A 165 2.09 -15.05 9.34
N ALA A 166 3.30 -15.20 9.91
CA ALA A 166 3.65 -16.33 10.74
C ALA A 166 2.84 -16.36 12.06
N ASP A 167 2.67 -15.19 12.69
CA ASP A 167 1.93 -15.07 13.94
C ASP A 167 0.45 -15.45 13.79
N TRP A 168 -0.20 -15.05 12.67
CA TRP A 168 -1.66 -15.11 12.53
C TRP A 168 -2.17 -16.16 11.55
N VAL A 169 -1.31 -16.95 10.90
CA VAL A 169 -1.73 -17.99 9.94
C VAL A 169 -2.72 -18.99 10.55
N ARG A 170 -2.54 -19.33 11.84
CA ARG A 170 -3.45 -20.24 12.54
C ARG A 170 -4.74 -19.58 13.02
N GLU A 171 -4.79 -18.25 13.04
CA GLU A 171 -5.98 -17.46 13.31
C GLU A 171 -6.80 -17.20 12.02
N GLY A 172 -6.33 -17.69 10.86
CA GLY A 172 -6.99 -17.51 9.57
C GLY A 172 -6.80 -16.11 8.97
N ILE A 173 -5.95 -15.26 9.54
CA ILE A 173 -5.64 -13.93 9.03
C ILE A 173 -4.46 -14.05 8.05
N ARG A 174 -4.68 -13.68 6.79
CA ARG A 174 -3.63 -13.68 5.77
C ARG A 174 -2.92 -12.32 5.75
N VAL A 175 -1.59 -12.34 5.66
CA VAL A 175 -0.80 -11.12 5.56
C VAL A 175 0.15 -11.23 4.39
N ASN A 176 0.09 -10.28 3.46
CA ASN A 176 0.90 -10.24 2.25
C ASN A 176 1.40 -8.82 1.97
N ALA A 177 2.29 -8.67 1.01
CA ALA A 177 2.70 -7.36 0.52
C ALA A 177 2.76 -7.32 -1.01
N VAL A 178 2.39 -6.17 -1.57
CA VAL A 178 2.75 -5.79 -2.93
C VAL A 178 4.11 -5.11 -2.93
N VAL A 179 4.87 -5.31 -4.00
CA VAL A 179 6.23 -4.74 -4.18
C VAL A 179 6.25 -3.97 -5.52
N PRO A 180 5.69 -2.74 -5.56
CA PRO A 180 5.64 -1.97 -6.78
C PRO A 180 7.02 -1.50 -7.24
N GLY A 181 7.21 -1.42 -8.56
CA GLY A 181 8.21 -0.59 -9.21
C GLY A 181 7.90 0.90 -9.05
N THR A 182 8.44 1.73 -9.94
CA THR A 182 8.09 3.16 -9.96
C THR A 182 6.68 3.32 -10.50
N ALA A 183 5.73 3.68 -9.62
CA ALA A 183 4.32 3.83 -9.97
C ALA A 183 3.99 5.27 -10.39
N ASN A 184 3.18 5.43 -11.44
CA ASN A 184 2.74 6.71 -12.00
C ASN A 184 1.70 7.38 -11.08
N THR A 185 2.17 7.97 -10.01
CA THR A 185 1.34 8.58 -8.94
C THR A 185 1.50 10.10 -8.93
N PRO A 186 0.60 10.83 -8.27
CA PRO A 186 0.76 12.28 -8.06
C PRO A 186 2.09 12.66 -7.40
N TRP A 187 2.70 11.76 -6.62
CA TRP A 187 4.04 11.99 -6.04
C TRP A 187 5.11 12.04 -7.13
N ILE A 188 5.09 11.12 -8.09
CA ILE A 188 5.99 11.14 -9.26
C ILE A 188 5.72 12.39 -10.11
N GLY A 189 4.46 12.79 -10.31
CA GLY A 189 4.12 14.05 -10.99
C GLY A 189 4.85 15.25 -10.36
N ARG A 190 4.73 15.40 -9.03
CA ARG A 190 5.43 16.47 -8.30
C ARG A 190 6.96 16.38 -8.33
N LEU A 191 7.51 15.17 -8.45
CA LEU A 191 8.95 14.97 -8.62
C LEU A 191 9.40 15.48 -9.99
N LEU A 192 8.66 15.14 -11.03
CA LEU A 192 8.94 15.57 -12.41
C LEU A 192 8.79 17.08 -12.57
N GLU A 193 7.80 17.70 -11.95
CA GLU A 193 7.61 19.17 -11.97
C GLU A 193 8.82 19.94 -11.37
N LYS A 194 9.61 19.31 -10.52
CA LYS A 194 10.81 19.90 -9.88
C LYS A 194 12.11 19.58 -10.61
N ALA A 195 12.07 18.69 -11.61
CA ALA A 195 13.26 18.33 -12.38
C ALA A 195 13.65 19.45 -13.35
N GLU A 196 14.93 19.61 -13.62
CA GLU A 196 15.43 20.55 -14.63
C GLU A 196 14.90 20.22 -16.03
N ASP A 197 14.79 18.93 -16.35
CA ASP A 197 14.19 18.40 -17.57
C ASP A 197 13.19 17.28 -17.22
N PRO A 198 11.89 17.61 -17.10
CA PRO A 198 10.86 16.64 -16.75
C PRO A 198 10.71 15.48 -17.75
N GLU A 199 10.96 15.73 -19.05
CA GLU A 199 10.84 14.70 -20.08
C GLU A 199 12.00 13.71 -20.00
N ALA A 200 13.23 14.20 -19.85
CA ALA A 200 14.40 13.35 -19.67
C ALA A 200 14.30 12.53 -18.36
N GLU A 201 13.84 13.14 -17.25
CA GLU A 201 13.65 12.41 -15.99
C GLU A 201 12.55 11.34 -16.13
N ARG A 202 11.44 11.65 -16.79
CA ARG A 202 10.39 10.64 -17.09
C ARG A 202 10.93 9.50 -17.94
N ALA A 203 11.70 9.82 -18.98
CA ALA A 203 12.33 8.81 -19.83
C ALA A 203 13.30 7.91 -19.03
N ALA A 204 14.09 8.50 -18.13
CA ALA A 204 14.99 7.76 -17.24
C ALA A 204 14.23 6.85 -16.27
N LEU A 205 13.10 7.33 -15.69
CA LEU A 205 12.23 6.51 -14.82
C LEU A 205 11.61 5.34 -15.59
N ASN A 206 11.17 5.56 -16.82
CA ASN A 206 10.63 4.50 -17.70
C ASN A 206 11.69 3.45 -18.03
N ALA A 207 12.89 3.91 -18.40
CA ALA A 207 13.99 3.03 -18.80
C ALA A 207 14.51 2.14 -17.65
N ARG A 208 14.30 2.54 -16.38
CA ARG A 208 14.66 1.70 -15.22
C ARG A 208 13.82 0.42 -15.13
N GLN A 209 12.65 0.40 -15.72
CA GLN A 209 11.76 -0.76 -15.70
C GLN A 209 11.87 -1.53 -17.02
N PRO A 210 12.16 -2.85 -17.00
CA PRO A 210 12.38 -3.65 -18.21
C PRO A 210 11.25 -3.56 -19.25
N HIS A 211 10.00 -3.35 -18.82
CA HIS A 211 8.86 -3.17 -19.74
C HIS A 211 8.76 -1.76 -20.35
N GLY A 212 9.65 -0.82 -19.96
CA GLY A 212 9.79 0.49 -20.60
C GLY A 212 8.78 1.57 -20.21
N ARG A 213 8.03 1.40 -19.13
CA ARG A 213 7.05 2.37 -18.64
C ARG A 213 6.93 2.39 -17.12
N LEU A 214 6.29 3.41 -16.57
CA LEU A 214 5.88 3.38 -15.16
C LEU A 214 4.78 2.32 -14.94
N VAL A 215 4.70 1.82 -13.71
CA VAL A 215 3.59 0.98 -13.25
C VAL A 215 2.39 1.88 -12.99
N GLU A 216 1.21 1.52 -13.49
CA GLU A 216 0.02 2.30 -13.21
C GLU A 216 -0.56 1.95 -11.83
N PRO A 217 -1.14 2.92 -11.10
CA PRO A 217 -1.77 2.68 -9.80
C PRO A 217 -2.81 1.55 -9.83
N GLU A 218 -3.51 1.40 -10.95
CA GLU A 218 -4.51 0.37 -11.18
C GLU A 218 -3.90 -1.04 -11.20
N GLU A 219 -2.68 -1.21 -11.71
CA GLU A 219 -1.98 -2.51 -11.72
C GLU A 219 -1.63 -2.94 -10.29
N VAL A 220 -1.23 -1.99 -9.43
CA VAL A 220 -0.97 -2.25 -8.02
C VAL A 220 -2.28 -2.55 -7.27
N ALA A 221 -3.35 -1.83 -7.61
CA ALA A 221 -4.68 -2.05 -7.04
C ALA A 221 -5.22 -3.45 -7.35
N GLU A 222 -5.02 -3.96 -8.57
CA GLU A 222 -5.35 -5.34 -8.94
C GLU A 222 -4.61 -6.36 -8.08
N ALA A 223 -3.32 -6.12 -7.84
CA ALA A 223 -2.52 -6.99 -6.98
C ALA A 223 -2.95 -6.91 -5.49
N HIS A 224 -3.34 -5.73 -5.00
CA HIS A 224 -3.97 -5.60 -3.68
C HIS A 224 -5.25 -6.43 -3.59
N CYS A 225 -6.14 -6.34 -4.59
CA CYS A 225 -7.36 -7.14 -4.65
C CYS A 225 -7.03 -8.64 -4.69
N TYR A 226 -6.08 -9.08 -5.52
CA TYR A 226 -5.67 -10.49 -5.58
C TYR A 226 -5.21 -11.00 -4.21
N LEU A 227 -4.35 -10.25 -3.50
CA LEU A 227 -3.82 -10.67 -2.21
C LEU A 227 -4.87 -10.57 -1.08
N ALA A 228 -5.83 -9.65 -1.18
CA ALA A 228 -6.95 -9.52 -0.24
C ALA A 228 -8.07 -10.53 -0.49
N SER A 229 -8.16 -11.12 -1.68
CA SER A 229 -9.27 -11.97 -2.11
C SER A 229 -9.54 -13.14 -1.16
N PRO A 230 -10.81 -13.34 -0.75
CA PRO A 230 -11.21 -14.50 0.04
C PRO A 230 -11.11 -15.82 -0.73
N ARG A 231 -10.93 -15.77 -2.04
CA ARG A 231 -10.71 -16.96 -2.90
C ARG A 231 -9.29 -17.51 -2.75
N ASN A 232 -8.32 -16.66 -2.35
CA ASN A 232 -6.90 -17.00 -2.29
C ASN A 232 -6.46 -17.42 -0.87
N ARG A 233 -7.18 -18.39 -0.30
CA ARG A 233 -7.02 -18.82 1.12
C ARG A 233 -5.63 -19.33 1.49
N SER A 234 -4.88 -19.85 0.54
CA SER A 234 -3.53 -20.39 0.76
C SER A 234 -2.42 -19.37 0.49
N THR A 235 -2.77 -18.11 0.14
CA THR A 235 -1.81 -17.05 -0.16
C THR A 235 -1.59 -16.19 1.08
N THR A 236 -0.49 -16.45 1.80
CA THR A 236 -0.03 -15.66 2.96
C THR A 236 1.49 -15.65 3.02
N GLY A 237 2.10 -14.59 3.54
CA GLY A 237 3.54 -14.39 3.56
C GLY A 237 4.15 -14.12 2.17
N VAL A 238 3.36 -13.71 1.20
CA VAL A 238 3.81 -13.44 -0.17
C VAL A 238 4.25 -11.98 -0.31
N LEU A 239 5.36 -11.79 -1.01
CA LEU A 239 5.85 -10.51 -1.49
C LEU A 239 5.67 -10.52 -3.02
N LEU A 240 4.67 -9.82 -3.52
CA LEU A 240 4.28 -9.86 -4.93
C LEU A 240 4.83 -8.65 -5.69
N PRO A 241 5.84 -8.83 -6.58
CA PRO A 241 6.35 -7.74 -7.41
C PRO A 241 5.35 -7.31 -8.48
N ILE A 242 5.18 -5.99 -8.62
CA ILE A 242 4.47 -5.34 -9.74
C ILE A 242 5.44 -4.28 -10.27
N ASP A 243 6.46 -4.70 -11.00
CA ASP A 243 7.65 -3.90 -11.25
C ASP A 243 8.15 -3.98 -12.71
N GLY A 244 7.35 -4.55 -13.61
CA GLY A 244 7.73 -4.73 -15.01
C GLY A 244 8.94 -5.63 -15.22
N GLY A 245 9.25 -6.50 -14.25
CA GLY A 245 10.36 -7.44 -14.31
C GLY A 245 11.66 -6.91 -13.70
N MET A 246 11.65 -5.75 -13.06
CA MET A 246 12.84 -5.08 -12.52
C MET A 246 13.60 -5.93 -11.50
N THR A 247 12.88 -6.71 -10.67
CA THR A 247 13.47 -7.57 -9.65
C THR A 247 14.06 -8.86 -10.21
N ASN A 248 13.43 -9.44 -11.24
CA ASN A 248 13.69 -10.83 -11.62
C ASN A 248 14.25 -11.01 -13.04
N LEU A 249 14.18 -10.00 -13.90
CA LEU A 249 14.61 -10.14 -15.28
C LEU A 249 15.97 -9.49 -15.53
N ARG A 250 16.75 -10.13 -16.41
CA ARG A 250 17.90 -9.53 -17.09
C ARG A 250 17.54 -9.43 -18.57
N THR A 251 17.32 -8.22 -19.04
CA THR A 251 17.10 -7.97 -20.47
C THR A 251 18.45 -7.82 -21.19
N ARG A 252 18.46 -8.17 -22.47
CA ARG A 252 19.62 -7.85 -23.32
C ARG A 252 19.59 -6.34 -23.61
N SER A 253 20.73 -5.67 -23.43
CA SER A 253 20.96 -4.30 -23.89
C SER A 253 21.03 -4.24 -25.40
#